data_8b1d0bb03a449761d5270f4ca160a100
#
_entry.id   8b1d0bb03a449761d5270f4ca160a100
#
_cell.length_a   1.000
_cell.length_b   1.000
_cell.length_c   1.000
_cell.angle_alpha   90.00
_cell.angle_beta   90.00
_cell.angle_gamma   90.00
#
_symmetry.space_group_name_H-M   'P 1'
#
loop_
_entity.id
_entity.type
_entity.pdbx_description
1 polymer ?
#
loop_
_entity_poly.entity_id
_entity_poly.type
_entity_poly.pdbx_seq_one_letter_code
_entity_poly.pdbx_strand_id
1 'polypeptide(L)'
;YKRQMESCLIDFEKTNFELDDTDTIPLQHSLFYRDALVFENLNSTCVSLKSRQSGRGVMMEFSGFPMLGIWSAANDGPYVALEPWTGCATAVQEDDVFEKKHGMRTLQPGEEAEYAYTVFEI
;
A
#
# COMPACT_ATOMS: atom_id res chain seq x y z
N TYR A 1 4.77 4.34 8.23
CA TYR A 1 3.57 5.12 8.60
C TYR A 1 2.42 4.73 7.69
N LYS A 2 1.26 4.44 8.28
CA LYS A 2 0.02 4.28 7.54
C LYS A 2 -0.61 5.65 7.30
N ARG A 3 -0.94 5.94 6.06
CA ARG A 3 -1.71 7.13 5.70
C ARG A 3 -3.21 6.84 5.81
N GLN A 4 -3.97 7.81 6.27
CA GLN A 4 -5.42 7.67 6.35
C GLN A 4 -6.04 7.98 4.99
N MET A 5 -6.94 7.10 4.54
CA MET A 5 -7.78 7.36 3.37
C MET A 5 -9.21 7.60 3.82
N GLU A 6 -9.86 8.54 3.17
CA GLU A 6 -11.28 8.81 3.34
C GLU A 6 -11.84 9.29 2.00
N SER A 7 -12.92 8.67 1.55
CA SER A 7 -13.56 9.00 0.29
C SER A 7 -12.60 8.98 -0.92
N CYS A 8 -11.72 7.99 -0.98
CA CYS A 8 -10.68 7.82 -2.01
C CYS A 8 -9.62 8.93 -2.05
N LEU A 9 -9.52 9.76 -1.02
CA LEU A 9 -8.47 10.76 -0.86
C LEU A 9 -7.49 10.35 0.23
N ILE A 10 -6.21 10.62 0.02
CA ILE A 10 -5.18 10.44 1.04
C ILE A 10 -5.04 11.73 1.85
N ASP A 11 -5.00 11.62 3.17
CA ASP A 11 -4.69 12.74 4.05
C ASP A 11 -3.29 12.55 4.62
N PHE A 12 -2.32 13.30 4.12
CA PHE A 12 -0.92 13.23 4.57
C PHE A 12 -0.70 13.81 5.97
N GLU A 13 -1.62 14.63 6.46
CA GLU A 13 -1.54 15.19 7.81
C GLU A 13 -2.07 14.20 8.86
N LYS A 14 -2.94 13.27 8.44
CA LYS A 14 -3.47 12.23 9.31
C LYS A 14 -2.70 10.93 9.14
N THR A 15 -1.72 10.74 9.98
CA THR A 15 -0.95 9.50 10.05
C THR A 15 -1.35 8.71 11.28
N ASN A 16 -1.79 7.50 11.10
CA ASN A 16 -2.07 6.57 12.20
C ASN A 16 -0.91 5.57 12.31
N PHE A 17 -0.41 5.40 13.54
CA PHE A 17 0.46 4.28 13.86
C PHE A 17 -0.44 3.07 14.15
N GLU A 18 -0.57 2.18 13.19
CA GLU A 18 -1.29 0.92 13.40
C GLU A 18 -0.36 -0.19 13.89
N LEU A 19 0.93 0.04 13.78
CA LEU A 19 1.97 -0.88 14.18
C LEU A 19 2.90 -0.15 15.14
N ASP A 20 2.80 -0.48 16.43
CA ASP A 20 3.74 -0.05 17.44
C ASP A 20 4.72 -1.21 17.71
N ASP A 21 5.94 -1.06 17.20
CA ASP A 21 7.03 -2.04 17.33
C ASP A 21 6.63 -3.49 16.94
N THR A 22 5.85 -3.62 15.87
CA THR A 22 5.43 -4.92 15.32
C THR A 22 5.54 -4.93 13.80
N ASP A 23 5.88 -6.08 13.26
CA ASP A 23 5.94 -6.38 11.83
C ASP A 23 4.72 -7.16 11.31
N THR A 24 3.74 -7.41 12.19
CA THR A 24 2.61 -8.28 11.90
C THR A 24 1.28 -7.58 12.14
N ILE A 25 0.40 -7.60 11.13
CA ILE A 25 -0.96 -7.09 11.21
C ILE A 25 -1.94 -8.27 11.25
N PRO A 26 -2.67 -8.48 12.36
CA PRO A 26 -3.76 -9.44 12.38
C PRO A 26 -4.90 -8.92 11.49
N LEU A 27 -5.08 -9.53 10.32
CA LEU A 27 -6.08 -9.08 9.37
C LEU A 27 -7.50 -9.40 9.86
N GLN A 28 -8.37 -8.41 9.70
CA GLN A 28 -9.81 -8.49 9.91
C GLN A 28 -10.51 -7.51 8.97
N HIS A 29 -11.72 -7.82 8.53
CA HIS A 29 -12.44 -6.99 7.56
C HIS A 29 -12.60 -5.54 7.97
N SER A 30 -12.82 -5.28 9.26
CA SER A 30 -13.00 -3.91 9.78
C SER A 30 -11.82 -2.96 9.52
N LEU A 31 -10.63 -3.48 9.25
CA LEU A 31 -9.47 -2.67 8.88
C LEU A 31 -9.68 -1.93 7.54
N PHE A 32 -10.55 -2.49 6.68
CA PHE A 32 -10.77 -2.03 5.30
C PHE A 32 -12.09 -1.28 5.12
N TYR A 33 -12.91 -1.12 6.17
CA TYR A 33 -14.23 -0.46 6.05
C TYR A 33 -14.16 1.01 5.66
N ARG A 34 -13.04 1.66 5.88
CA ARG A 34 -12.83 3.04 5.46
C ARG A 34 -12.16 3.14 4.10
N ASP A 35 -11.15 2.34 3.84
CA ASP A 35 -10.40 2.22 2.58
C ASP A 35 -9.16 1.32 2.79
N ALA A 36 -8.24 1.33 1.80
CA ALA A 36 -6.96 0.65 1.84
C ALA A 36 -6.09 1.09 3.03
N LEU A 37 -5.28 0.17 3.52
CA LEU A 37 -4.15 0.50 4.39
C LEU A 37 -2.98 0.93 3.50
N VAL A 38 -2.59 2.20 3.55
CA VAL A 38 -1.50 2.74 2.74
C VAL A 38 -0.28 2.97 3.60
N PHE A 39 0.82 2.31 3.25
CA PHE A 39 2.10 2.42 3.93
C PHE A 39 3.09 3.15 3.02
N GLU A 40 3.80 4.11 3.56
CA GLU A 40 4.86 4.85 2.90
C GLU A 40 6.15 4.78 3.71
N ASN A 41 7.29 4.84 3.04
CA ASN A 41 8.62 4.80 3.67
C ASN A 41 8.83 3.55 4.56
N LEU A 42 8.40 2.41 4.06
CA LEU A 42 8.64 1.12 4.73
C LEU A 42 10.14 0.81 4.77
N ASN A 43 10.61 0.31 5.90
CA ASN A 43 11.96 -0.27 6.02
C ASN A 43 12.03 -1.65 5.36
N SER A 44 10.90 -2.31 5.19
CA SER A 44 10.80 -3.63 4.56
C SER A 44 10.57 -3.50 3.06
N THR A 45 11.21 -4.37 2.30
CA THR A 45 11.00 -4.56 0.86
C THR A 45 10.21 -5.83 0.53
N CYS A 46 9.66 -6.46 1.55
CA CYS A 46 8.95 -7.73 1.47
C CYS A 46 7.72 -7.71 2.38
N VAL A 47 6.64 -8.31 1.92
CA VAL A 47 5.41 -8.52 2.68
C VAL A 47 4.92 -9.95 2.51
N SER A 48 4.40 -10.56 3.57
CA SER A 48 3.80 -11.88 3.52
C SER A 48 2.35 -11.84 3.97
N LEU A 49 1.47 -12.51 3.24
CA LEU A 49 0.10 -12.80 3.63
C LEU A 49 0.01 -14.29 3.96
N LYS A 50 -0.28 -14.63 5.21
CA LYS A 50 -0.25 -16.01 5.69
C LYS A 50 -1.54 -16.39 6.42
N SER A 51 -2.09 -17.54 6.07
CA SER A 51 -3.22 -18.13 6.78
C SER A 51 -2.79 -18.67 8.15
N ARG A 52 -3.47 -18.24 9.20
CA ARG A 52 -3.25 -18.76 10.55
C ARG A 52 -3.72 -20.21 10.71
N GLN A 53 -4.67 -20.67 9.91
CA GLN A 53 -5.22 -22.01 9.99
C GLN A 53 -4.36 -23.03 9.28
N SER A 54 -3.97 -22.75 8.04
CA SER A 54 -3.21 -23.70 7.20
C SER A 54 -1.71 -23.49 7.25
N GLY A 55 -1.24 -22.33 7.68
CA GLY A 55 0.16 -21.93 7.62
C GLY A 55 0.64 -21.55 6.20
N ARG A 56 -0.17 -21.79 5.16
CA ARG A 56 0.13 -21.43 3.76
C ARG A 56 -0.09 -19.95 3.51
N GLY A 57 0.63 -19.42 2.54
CA GLY A 57 0.51 -18.02 2.19
C GLY A 57 1.26 -17.66 0.93
N VAL A 58 1.37 -16.36 0.70
CA VAL A 58 2.20 -15.77 -0.34
C VAL A 58 3.13 -14.75 0.27
N MET A 59 4.29 -14.62 -0.31
CA MET A 59 5.26 -13.57 -0.01
C MET A 59 5.50 -12.76 -1.28
N MET A 60 5.52 -11.45 -1.16
CA MET A 60 5.81 -10.54 -2.26
C MET A 60 7.03 -9.69 -1.90
N GLU A 61 8.04 -9.74 -2.75
CA GLU A 61 9.15 -8.78 -2.76
C GLU A 61 8.80 -7.63 -3.69
N PHE A 62 8.94 -6.39 -3.20
CA PHE A 62 8.54 -5.16 -3.91
C PHE A 62 9.60 -4.06 -3.81
N SER A 63 10.87 -4.44 -3.87
CA SER A 63 11.98 -3.47 -3.86
C SER A 63 11.83 -2.43 -4.97
N GLY A 64 12.10 -1.17 -4.65
CA GLY A 64 11.95 -0.05 -5.60
C GLY A 64 10.56 0.59 -5.63
N PHE A 65 9.59 0.07 -4.90
CA PHE A 65 8.28 0.71 -4.72
C PHE A 65 8.27 1.53 -3.42
N PRO A 66 7.96 2.83 -3.49
CA PRO A 66 7.96 3.70 -2.31
C PRO A 66 6.79 3.46 -1.36
N MET A 67 5.73 2.80 -1.85
CA MET A 67 4.50 2.58 -1.10
C MET A 67 3.99 1.16 -1.27
N LEU A 68 3.22 0.72 -0.27
CA LEU A 68 2.46 -0.52 -0.29
C LEU A 68 1.02 -0.23 0.13
N GLY A 69 0.06 -0.57 -0.73
CA GLY A 69 -1.35 -0.67 -0.41
C GLY A 69 -1.70 -2.09 0.04
N ILE A 70 -2.51 -2.22 1.08
CA ILE A 70 -3.17 -3.47 1.45
C ILE A 70 -4.67 -3.18 1.48
N TRP A 71 -5.44 -3.91 0.70
CA TRP A 71 -6.85 -3.63 0.52
C TRP A 71 -7.72 -4.89 0.50
N SER A 72 -8.95 -4.71 0.97
CA SER A 72 -10.04 -5.65 0.80
C SER A 72 -11.35 -4.88 0.68
N ALA A 73 -12.37 -5.48 0.08
CA ALA A 73 -13.65 -4.84 -0.08
C ALA A 73 -14.36 -4.64 1.27
N ALA A 74 -15.01 -3.48 1.44
CA ALA A 74 -15.73 -3.11 2.66
C ALA A 74 -16.97 -3.97 2.95
N ASN A 75 -17.37 -4.83 1.99
CA ASN A 75 -18.48 -5.78 2.13
C ASN A 75 -18.03 -7.17 2.58
N ASP A 76 -16.92 -7.25 3.31
CA ASP A 76 -16.35 -8.50 3.80
C ASP A 76 -15.94 -9.48 2.69
N GLY A 77 -15.42 -8.95 1.59
CA GLY A 77 -14.90 -9.75 0.48
C GLY A 77 -13.85 -10.77 0.95
N PRO A 78 -13.90 -12.04 0.46
CA PRO A 78 -13.02 -13.11 0.93
C PRO A 78 -11.63 -13.06 0.27
N TYR A 79 -11.03 -11.89 0.16
CA TYR A 79 -9.73 -11.67 -0.44
C TYR A 79 -9.00 -10.48 0.18
N VAL A 80 -7.70 -10.44 -0.02
CA VAL A 80 -6.83 -9.30 0.31
C VAL A 80 -5.92 -9.05 -0.88
N ALA A 81 -5.83 -7.80 -1.31
CA ALA A 81 -4.87 -7.35 -2.31
C ALA A 81 -3.61 -6.80 -1.62
N LEU A 82 -2.45 -7.16 -2.16
CA LEU A 82 -1.16 -6.58 -1.83
C LEU A 82 -0.70 -5.78 -3.05
N GLU A 83 -0.56 -4.48 -2.90
CA GLU A 83 -0.43 -3.55 -4.02
C GLU A 83 0.82 -2.68 -3.86
N PRO A 84 1.96 -3.02 -4.49
CA PRO A 84 3.10 -2.12 -4.54
C PRO A 84 2.78 -0.92 -5.44
N TRP A 85 2.96 0.29 -4.90
CA TRP A 85 2.62 1.52 -5.60
C TRP A 85 3.85 2.39 -5.86
N THR A 86 3.91 3.00 -7.06
CA THR A 86 4.88 4.02 -7.43
C THR A 86 4.36 5.45 -7.26
N GLY A 87 3.07 5.60 -7.14
CA GLY A 87 2.33 6.82 -6.84
C GLY A 87 1.09 6.46 -6.04
N CYS A 88 0.27 7.43 -5.69
CA CYS A 88 -0.89 7.22 -4.83
C CYS A 88 -2.14 7.92 -5.35
N ALA A 89 -3.27 7.69 -4.68
CA ALA A 89 -4.50 8.45 -4.89
C ALA A 89 -4.27 9.94 -4.61
N THR A 90 -5.17 10.79 -5.11
CA THR A 90 -5.11 12.24 -4.87
C THR A 90 -5.15 12.52 -3.36
N ALA A 91 -4.33 13.45 -2.92
CA ALA A 91 -4.32 13.89 -1.54
C ALA A 91 -5.27 15.07 -1.31
N VAL A 92 -5.76 15.19 -0.07
CA VAL A 92 -6.60 16.33 0.35
C VAL A 92 -5.87 17.66 0.17
N GLN A 93 -4.54 17.64 0.30
CA GLN A 93 -3.68 18.83 0.23
C GLN A 93 -3.22 19.19 -1.19
N GLU A 94 -3.57 18.40 -2.21
CA GLU A 94 -3.15 18.64 -3.60
C GLU A 94 -4.01 19.69 -4.29
N ASP A 95 -3.40 20.43 -5.23
CA ASP A 95 -3.98 21.57 -5.97
C ASP A 95 -4.50 21.18 -7.38
N ASP A 96 -4.75 19.90 -7.65
CA ASP A 96 -5.16 19.33 -8.94
C ASP A 96 -4.16 19.51 -10.09
N VAL A 97 -2.93 19.94 -9.81
CA VAL A 97 -1.86 20.00 -10.80
C VAL A 97 -1.17 18.63 -10.87
N PHE A 98 -1.42 17.91 -11.95
CA PHE A 98 -0.99 16.53 -12.14
C PHE A 98 0.51 16.31 -11.93
N GLU A 99 1.32 17.22 -12.46
CA GLU A 99 2.79 17.15 -12.37
C GLU A 99 3.34 17.33 -10.95
N LYS A 100 2.54 17.91 -10.06
CA LYS A 100 2.90 18.13 -8.65
C LYS A 100 2.36 17.05 -7.71
N LYS A 101 1.60 16.11 -8.25
CA LYS A 101 1.01 15.04 -7.47
C LYS A 101 2.08 14.25 -6.73
N HIS A 102 1.78 13.90 -5.46
CA HIS A 102 2.69 13.13 -4.62
C HIS A 102 3.09 11.81 -5.26
N GLY A 103 4.39 11.51 -5.27
CA GLY A 103 4.94 10.31 -5.89
C GLY A 103 4.98 10.33 -7.42
N MET A 104 4.63 11.47 -8.06
CA MET A 104 4.69 11.60 -9.53
C MET A 104 6.14 11.52 -10.01
N ARG A 105 6.36 10.72 -11.04
CA ARG A 105 7.63 10.60 -11.72
C ARG A 105 7.54 11.17 -13.12
N THR A 106 8.49 12.03 -13.47
CA THR A 106 8.64 12.57 -14.83
C THR A 106 9.73 11.81 -15.56
N LEU A 107 9.43 11.36 -16.78
CA LEU A 107 10.41 10.79 -17.72
C LEU A 107 10.62 11.75 -18.88
N GLN A 108 11.87 11.96 -19.26
CA GLN A 108 12.21 12.70 -20.47
C GLN A 108 12.00 11.81 -21.71
N PRO A 109 11.84 12.39 -22.91
CA PRO A 109 11.75 11.59 -24.14
C PRO A 109 12.94 10.63 -24.27
N GLY A 110 12.65 9.33 -24.42
CA GLY A 110 13.63 8.26 -24.51
C GLY A 110 14.12 7.69 -23.17
N GLU A 111 13.68 8.23 -22.04
CA GLU A 111 13.91 7.60 -20.73
C GLU A 111 12.91 6.48 -20.46
N GLU A 112 13.37 5.45 -19.76
CA GLU A 112 12.56 4.31 -19.34
C GLU A 112 12.60 4.17 -17.82
N ALA A 113 11.50 3.68 -17.24
CA ALA A 113 11.43 3.27 -15.85
C ALA A 113 10.95 1.83 -15.79
N GLU A 114 11.68 1.00 -15.07
CA GLU A 114 11.33 -0.39 -14.83
C GLU A 114 10.93 -0.60 -13.38
N TYR A 115 9.84 -1.31 -13.18
CA TYR A 115 9.36 -1.73 -11.86
C TYR A 115 9.05 -3.22 -11.90
N ALA A 116 9.59 -3.95 -10.95
CA ALA A 116 9.37 -5.39 -10.84
C ALA A 116 9.04 -5.79 -9.40
N TYR A 117 8.15 -6.73 -9.25
CA TYR A 117 7.91 -7.43 -7.98
C TYR A 117 7.90 -8.92 -8.23
N THR A 118 8.17 -9.70 -7.20
CA THR A 118 8.18 -11.16 -7.28
C THR A 118 7.27 -11.75 -6.21
N VAL A 119 6.49 -12.75 -6.58
CA VAL A 119 5.57 -13.43 -5.66
C VAL A 119 5.99 -14.89 -5.51
N PHE A 120 6.05 -15.34 -4.26
CA PHE A 120 6.37 -16.71 -3.87
C PHE A 120 5.21 -17.34 -3.10
N GLU A 121 4.97 -18.61 -3.29
CA GLU A 121 4.15 -19.43 -2.39
C GLU A 121 4.99 -19.83 -1.15
N ILE A 122 4.42 -19.72 0.04
CA ILE A 122 5.06 -20.07 1.32
C ILE A 122 4.15 -20.92 2.20
#